data_ce7d8d0bb7ec178cdc79905cdef6bd61
#
_entry.id   ce7d8d0bb7ec178cdc79905cdef6bd61
#
_cell.length_a   1.000
_cell.length_b   1.000
_cell.length_c   1.000
_cell.angle_alpha   90.00
_cell.angle_beta   90.00
_cell.angle_gamma   90.00
#
_symmetry.space_group_name_H-M   'P 1'
#
loop_
_entity.id
_entity.type
_entity.pdbx_description
1 polymer ?
#
loop_
_entity_poly.entity_id
_entity_poly.type
_entity_poly.pdbx_seq_one_letter_code
_entity_poly.pdbx_strand_id
1 'polypeptide(L)'
;MNTFNYPQNLYDIVNEVRLSSQDSISTHYATILQNVLKKYHMWPAMQVKKFYNNNSLVLLHNSYNYNQDDVVGFKQIFDDCRSIVLDMNTDSKEKVVVSYANNIPTRVSIQDYAKNIHETDKYQQAFDGTMITVYNYDDTWYFGTTSCPDVNHSSFYHPTKTHGEMLNEVLMRLFANNFTDEEIHYHDKKDIENKLRTIFTSHLDKQCAYEFVLVHHENKHIIDYSNLLGEGYMTLCHINSKDRVTLEDINIHNQPLSSIGIVYPMNYANINDAYNDMVSSEFSYGFIVAKYPDTGKKLFKISPDSITFKEETDPCKPNIWHNILSVYMKNRKDFTIKDYINIYATDIVLPIDEQGRTMDPTYLVHTMISTLKDVLYNLYVATTTYNPKTNRFKMNKELDSQFPPVIRFHLAQLRLKQQSDQYQHFLRPKDVYQYICKNNNIKNIKLLVNLLATNGGYNISERASVCITVLNNVL
;
A
#
# COMPACT_ATOMS: atom_id res chain seq x y z
N MET A 1 -30.97 2.38 13.24
CA MET A 1 -29.74 2.37 12.41
C MET A 1 -30.04 3.21 11.19
N ASN A 2 -29.38 4.35 11.02
CA ASN A 2 -29.48 5.08 9.75
C ASN A 2 -28.78 4.22 8.69
N THR A 3 -29.56 3.62 7.80
CA THR A 3 -29.05 2.94 6.62
C THR A 3 -28.39 4.00 5.74
N PHE A 4 -27.07 4.04 5.73
CA PHE A 4 -26.32 4.91 4.86
C PHE A 4 -26.50 4.41 3.42
N ASN A 5 -27.02 5.24 2.53
CA ASN A 5 -27.11 4.88 1.11
C ASN A 5 -25.72 5.07 0.47
N TYR A 6 -24.96 3.97 0.39
CA TYR A 6 -23.73 3.95 -0.41
C TYR A 6 -24.08 3.96 -1.91
N PRO A 7 -23.18 4.51 -2.77
CA PRO A 7 -23.30 4.34 -4.21
C PRO A 7 -23.33 2.84 -4.54
N GLN A 8 -24.14 2.47 -5.52
CA GLN A 8 -24.28 1.06 -5.90
C GLN A 8 -23.08 0.55 -6.71
N ASN A 9 -22.45 1.46 -7.46
CA ASN A 9 -21.31 1.15 -8.31
C ASN A 9 -20.43 2.40 -8.55
N LEU A 10 -19.31 2.19 -9.22
CA LEU A 10 -18.36 3.24 -9.53
C LEU A 10 -18.95 4.36 -10.44
N TYR A 11 -19.88 4.02 -11.33
CA TYR A 11 -20.51 5.02 -12.23
C TYR A 11 -21.35 6.05 -11.46
N ASP A 12 -21.99 5.65 -10.35
CA ASP A 12 -22.73 6.58 -9.49
C ASP A 12 -21.81 7.65 -8.93
N ILE A 13 -20.59 7.23 -8.50
CA ILE A 13 -19.56 8.13 -7.99
C ILE A 13 -19.09 9.07 -9.08
N VAL A 14 -18.78 8.55 -10.27
CA VAL A 14 -18.30 9.34 -11.41
C VAL A 14 -19.36 10.37 -11.85
N ASN A 15 -20.62 9.97 -11.93
CA ASN A 15 -21.72 10.86 -12.29
C ASN A 15 -21.88 11.99 -11.28
N GLU A 16 -21.76 11.71 -9.98
CA GLU A 16 -21.82 12.74 -8.95
C GLU A 16 -20.65 13.72 -9.06
N VAL A 17 -19.44 13.23 -9.35
CA VAL A 17 -18.27 14.09 -9.59
C VAL A 17 -18.51 14.99 -10.79
N ARG A 18 -19.04 14.47 -11.90
CA ARG A 18 -19.33 15.24 -13.11
C ARG A 18 -20.39 16.32 -12.87
N LEU A 19 -21.46 16.00 -12.17
CA LEU A 19 -22.48 16.97 -11.79
C LEU A 19 -21.90 18.07 -10.90
N SER A 20 -21.09 17.71 -9.92
CA SER A 20 -20.44 18.66 -9.01
C SER A 20 -19.38 19.54 -9.69
N SER A 21 -18.85 19.12 -10.85
CA SER A 21 -17.84 19.88 -11.59
C SER A 21 -18.45 20.98 -12.48
N GLN A 22 -19.71 20.89 -12.86
CA GLN A 22 -20.39 21.85 -13.72
C GLN A 22 -20.54 23.25 -13.09
N ASP A 23 -20.55 23.29 -11.74
CA ASP A 23 -20.75 24.54 -10.99
C ASP A 23 -19.44 25.28 -10.63
N SER A 24 -18.27 24.78 -11.07
CA SER A 24 -17.00 25.35 -10.62
C SER A 24 -16.00 25.64 -11.73
N ILE A 25 -15.56 26.90 -11.79
CA ILE A 25 -14.70 27.47 -12.84
C ILE A 25 -13.24 26.97 -12.86
N SER A 26 -12.79 26.27 -11.81
CA SER A 26 -11.40 25.77 -11.72
C SER A 26 -11.31 24.48 -10.94
N THR A 27 -11.79 23.39 -11.51
CA THR A 27 -11.98 22.19 -10.69
C THR A 27 -10.93 21.11 -10.98
N HIS A 28 -10.14 20.82 -9.98
CA HIS A 28 -9.33 19.61 -9.97
C HIS A 28 -10.23 18.41 -9.66
N TYR A 29 -10.57 17.61 -10.63
CA TYR A 29 -11.42 16.41 -10.49
C TYR A 29 -10.99 15.50 -9.33
N ALA A 30 -9.69 15.37 -9.08
CA ALA A 30 -9.19 14.61 -7.92
C ALA A 30 -9.72 15.15 -6.59
N THR A 31 -9.86 16.47 -6.43
CA THR A 31 -10.38 17.07 -5.19
C THR A 31 -11.89 16.83 -5.06
N ILE A 32 -12.65 16.95 -6.14
CA ILE A 32 -14.09 16.68 -6.13
C ILE A 32 -14.32 15.21 -5.81
N LEU A 33 -13.63 14.29 -6.49
CA LEU A 33 -13.75 12.86 -6.24
C LEU A 33 -13.42 12.53 -4.78
N GLN A 34 -12.37 13.11 -4.22
CA GLN A 34 -12.04 12.93 -2.79
C GLN A 34 -13.17 13.42 -1.88
N ASN A 35 -13.82 14.55 -2.21
CA ASN A 35 -14.94 15.06 -1.41
C ASN A 35 -16.17 14.15 -1.51
N VAL A 36 -16.45 13.61 -2.72
CA VAL A 36 -17.52 12.62 -2.92
C VAL A 36 -17.24 11.36 -2.08
N LEU A 37 -16.00 10.84 -2.09
CA LEU A 37 -15.63 9.70 -1.24
C LEU A 37 -15.78 10.01 0.25
N LYS A 38 -15.45 11.22 0.70
CA LYS A 38 -15.68 11.66 2.09
C LYS A 38 -17.15 11.73 2.43
N LYS A 39 -17.99 12.24 1.54
CA LYS A 39 -19.45 12.29 1.71
C LYS A 39 -20.04 10.91 1.97
N TYR A 40 -19.54 9.90 1.26
CA TYR A 40 -19.97 8.50 1.41
C TYR A 40 -19.19 7.71 2.45
N HIS A 41 -18.33 8.34 3.27
CA HIS A 41 -17.47 7.68 4.25
C HIS A 41 -16.54 6.58 3.69
N MET A 42 -16.24 6.64 2.40
CA MET A 42 -15.30 5.74 1.74
C MET A 42 -13.85 6.18 1.87
N TRP A 43 -13.61 7.45 2.21
CA TRP A 43 -12.29 7.98 2.54
C TRP A 43 -11.96 7.70 4.02
N PRO A 44 -10.71 7.27 4.37
CA PRO A 44 -9.52 7.11 3.54
C PRO A 44 -9.29 5.67 3.01
N ALA A 45 -10.28 4.76 3.11
CA ALA A 45 -10.13 3.41 2.59
C ALA A 45 -9.92 3.40 1.05
N MET A 46 -10.58 4.33 0.36
CA MET A 46 -10.32 4.62 -1.05
C MET A 46 -9.58 5.94 -1.18
N GLN A 47 -8.54 5.99 -1.99
CA GLN A 47 -7.68 7.15 -2.20
C GLN A 47 -7.65 7.58 -3.65
N VAL A 48 -7.44 8.88 -3.85
CA VAL A 48 -7.39 9.52 -5.17
C VAL A 48 -6.03 10.16 -5.38
N LYS A 49 -5.46 9.96 -6.56
CA LYS A 49 -4.24 10.63 -7.01
C LYS A 49 -4.50 11.38 -8.31
N LYS A 50 -3.96 12.59 -8.41
CA LYS A 50 -4.00 13.40 -9.63
C LYS A 50 -2.85 13.01 -10.56
N PHE A 51 -3.09 13.16 -11.86
CA PHE A 51 -2.04 13.16 -12.86
C PHE A 51 -1.42 14.55 -12.96
N TYR A 52 -0.10 14.62 -13.12
CA TYR A 52 0.59 15.90 -13.24
C TYR A 52 0.43 16.54 -14.62
N ASN A 53 0.32 15.71 -15.66
CA ASN A 53 0.31 16.14 -17.07
C ASN A 53 -1.09 16.10 -17.69
N ASN A 54 -2.10 15.65 -16.97
CA ASN A 54 -3.47 15.57 -17.48
C ASN A 54 -4.46 15.77 -16.34
N ASN A 55 -5.15 16.91 -16.35
CA ASN A 55 -6.09 17.30 -15.29
C ASN A 55 -7.43 16.53 -15.34
N SER A 56 -7.76 15.89 -16.46
CA SER A 56 -8.97 15.09 -16.59
C SER A 56 -8.80 13.67 -16.04
N LEU A 57 -7.56 13.18 -15.97
CA LEU A 57 -7.27 11.85 -15.45
C LEU A 57 -7.12 11.85 -13.93
N VAL A 58 -7.72 10.87 -13.31
CA VAL A 58 -7.56 10.57 -11.88
C VAL A 58 -7.29 9.07 -11.68
N LEU A 59 -6.39 8.76 -10.75
CA LEU A 59 -6.19 7.40 -10.28
C LEU A 59 -6.97 7.21 -8.98
N LEU A 60 -7.88 6.26 -8.97
CA LEU A 60 -8.60 5.79 -7.79
C LEU A 60 -8.04 4.44 -7.38
N HIS A 61 -7.64 4.31 -6.12
CA HIS A 61 -7.11 3.05 -5.62
C HIS A 61 -7.53 2.78 -4.17
N ASN A 62 -7.62 1.51 -3.81
CA ASN A 62 -7.82 1.12 -2.42
C ASN A 62 -6.56 1.33 -1.59
N SER A 63 -6.73 1.60 -0.31
CA SER A 63 -5.62 1.78 0.63
C SER A 63 -5.23 0.45 1.24
N TYR A 64 -3.93 0.11 1.21
CA TYR A 64 -3.37 -1.10 1.82
C TYR A 64 -3.56 -1.20 3.35
N ASN A 65 -3.99 -0.12 3.99
CA ASN A 65 -4.25 -0.11 5.43
C ASN A 65 -5.65 -0.61 5.80
N TYR A 66 -6.47 -0.93 4.81
CA TYR A 66 -7.84 -1.40 4.96
C TYR A 66 -8.01 -2.76 4.29
N ASN A 67 -8.79 -3.62 4.91
CA ASN A 67 -9.21 -4.90 4.33
C ASN A 67 -10.73 -4.89 4.09
N GLN A 68 -11.24 -5.98 3.50
CA GLN A 68 -12.66 -6.10 3.17
C GLN A 68 -13.60 -6.02 4.39
N ASP A 69 -13.13 -6.43 5.56
CA ASP A 69 -13.92 -6.40 6.80
C ASP A 69 -14.04 -4.97 7.37
N ASP A 70 -13.12 -4.09 7.00
CA ASP A 70 -13.15 -2.68 7.42
C ASP A 70 -14.11 -1.83 6.58
N VAL A 71 -14.61 -2.33 5.44
CA VAL A 71 -15.36 -1.56 4.42
C VAL A 71 -16.76 -2.12 4.14
N VAL A 72 -17.47 -2.55 5.17
CA VAL A 72 -18.72 -3.31 5.08
C VAL A 72 -19.80 -2.68 4.20
N GLY A 73 -19.86 -1.40 3.99
CA GLY A 73 -20.94 -0.77 3.20
C GLY A 73 -20.65 -0.64 1.70
N PHE A 74 -19.38 -0.75 1.28
CA PHE A 74 -18.95 -0.54 -0.11
C PHE A 74 -17.87 -1.54 -0.56
N LYS A 75 -17.92 -2.73 0.00
CA LYS A 75 -16.94 -3.80 -0.25
C LYS A 75 -16.72 -4.09 -1.73
N GLN A 76 -17.82 -4.18 -2.53
CA GLN A 76 -17.71 -4.44 -3.96
C GLN A 76 -16.90 -3.36 -4.67
N ILE A 77 -17.23 -2.08 -4.42
CA ILE A 77 -16.49 -0.95 -5.02
C ILE A 77 -15.04 -0.94 -4.57
N PHE A 78 -14.78 -1.25 -3.29
CA PHE A 78 -13.42 -1.32 -2.76
C PHE A 78 -12.60 -2.41 -3.45
N ASP A 79 -13.17 -3.59 -3.64
CA ASP A 79 -12.51 -4.71 -4.32
C ASP A 79 -12.25 -4.42 -5.80
N ASP A 80 -13.20 -3.78 -6.49
CA ASP A 80 -13.08 -3.43 -7.91
C ASP A 80 -12.07 -2.31 -8.16
N CYS A 81 -11.73 -1.51 -7.13
CA CYS A 81 -10.88 -0.32 -7.25
C CYS A 81 -9.46 -0.51 -6.72
N ARG A 82 -8.80 -1.64 -7.01
CA ARG A 82 -7.37 -1.77 -6.65
C ARG A 82 -6.51 -0.66 -7.25
N SER A 83 -6.75 -0.36 -8.52
CA SER A 83 -6.07 0.70 -9.27
C SER A 83 -6.87 0.96 -10.55
N ILE A 84 -7.66 2.01 -10.54
CA ILE A 84 -8.49 2.40 -11.69
C ILE A 84 -8.10 3.81 -12.12
N VAL A 85 -7.80 3.97 -13.41
CA VAL A 85 -7.62 5.29 -14.04
C VAL A 85 -8.91 5.69 -14.71
N LEU A 86 -9.42 6.85 -14.33
CA LEU A 86 -10.69 7.41 -14.82
C LEU A 86 -10.42 8.68 -15.60
N ASP A 87 -11.06 8.83 -16.76
CA ASP A 87 -11.22 10.12 -17.42
C ASP A 87 -12.51 10.79 -16.93
N MET A 88 -12.32 11.92 -16.28
CA MET A 88 -13.41 12.71 -15.71
C MET A 88 -13.93 13.78 -16.69
N ASN A 89 -13.31 13.94 -17.87
CA ASN A 89 -13.76 14.91 -18.88
C ASN A 89 -15.11 14.46 -19.49
N THR A 90 -16.13 15.31 -19.37
CA THR A 90 -17.47 15.05 -19.92
C THR A 90 -17.49 15.03 -21.45
N ASP A 91 -16.53 15.71 -22.08
CA ASP A 91 -16.42 15.84 -23.54
C ASP A 91 -15.58 14.73 -24.17
N SER A 92 -14.98 13.87 -23.36
CA SER A 92 -14.21 12.74 -23.85
C SER A 92 -15.09 11.74 -24.60
N LYS A 93 -14.64 11.36 -25.80
CA LYS A 93 -15.26 10.30 -26.61
C LYS A 93 -14.89 8.90 -26.11
N GLU A 94 -13.84 8.80 -25.31
CA GLU A 94 -13.38 7.55 -24.73
C GLU A 94 -14.20 7.18 -23.48
N LYS A 95 -14.09 5.91 -23.09
CA LYS A 95 -14.76 5.41 -21.87
C LYS A 95 -14.18 6.09 -20.64
N VAL A 96 -15.01 6.21 -19.60
CA VAL A 96 -14.62 6.73 -18.29
C VAL A 96 -13.45 5.97 -17.71
N VAL A 97 -13.46 4.64 -17.79
CA VAL A 97 -12.34 3.80 -17.36
C VAL A 97 -11.31 3.73 -18.47
N VAL A 98 -10.14 4.30 -18.22
CA VAL A 98 -9.00 4.33 -19.14
C VAL A 98 -8.11 3.10 -18.97
N SER A 99 -7.89 2.70 -17.73
CA SER A 99 -7.09 1.52 -17.38
C SER A 99 -7.48 1.02 -16.00
N TYR A 100 -7.37 -0.29 -15.76
CA TYR A 100 -7.47 -0.83 -14.41
C TYR A 100 -6.58 -2.05 -14.22
N ALA A 101 -6.05 -2.21 -13.01
CA ALA A 101 -5.32 -3.41 -12.61
C ALA A 101 -6.26 -4.46 -12.01
N ASN A 102 -5.90 -5.73 -12.18
CA ASN A 102 -6.59 -6.81 -11.51
C ASN A 102 -6.59 -6.63 -9.99
N ASN A 103 -7.62 -7.16 -9.34
CA ASN A 103 -7.74 -7.16 -7.89
C ASN A 103 -6.55 -7.84 -7.21
N ILE A 104 -6.29 -7.46 -5.96
CA ILE A 104 -5.28 -8.15 -5.15
C ILE A 104 -5.74 -9.60 -4.96
N PRO A 105 -4.91 -10.59 -5.28
CA PRO A 105 -5.28 -11.98 -5.06
C PRO A 105 -5.56 -12.25 -3.58
N THR A 106 -6.67 -12.90 -3.29
CA THR A 106 -6.99 -13.38 -1.94
C THR A 106 -6.05 -14.51 -1.56
N ARG A 107 -5.37 -14.40 -0.43
CA ARG A 107 -4.51 -15.47 0.06
C ARG A 107 -5.33 -16.62 0.60
N VAL A 108 -4.97 -17.81 0.20
CA VAL A 108 -5.60 -19.05 0.66
C VAL A 108 -4.53 -20.13 0.86
N SER A 109 -4.75 -21.03 1.82
CA SER A 109 -3.92 -22.23 1.94
C SER A 109 -4.23 -23.19 0.78
N ILE A 110 -3.24 -24.02 0.41
CA ILE A 110 -3.46 -25.05 -0.60
C ILE A 110 -4.58 -26.02 -0.17
N GLN A 111 -4.68 -26.33 1.12
CA GLN A 111 -5.68 -27.22 1.68
C GLN A 111 -7.09 -26.65 1.57
N ASP A 112 -7.25 -25.35 1.79
CA ASP A 112 -8.55 -24.68 1.67
C ASP A 112 -8.95 -24.50 0.22
N TYR A 113 -8.00 -24.16 -0.65
CA TYR A 113 -8.27 -24.05 -2.07
C TYR A 113 -8.65 -25.41 -2.69
N ALA A 114 -7.97 -26.50 -2.32
CA ALA A 114 -8.21 -27.84 -2.82
C ALA A 114 -9.64 -28.36 -2.60
N LYS A 115 -10.38 -27.78 -1.66
CA LYS A 115 -11.80 -28.12 -1.42
C LYS A 115 -12.73 -27.59 -2.51
N ASN A 116 -12.29 -26.64 -3.33
CA ASN A 116 -13.13 -25.90 -4.27
C ASN A 116 -12.47 -25.73 -5.65
N ILE A 117 -11.71 -26.73 -6.12
CA ILE A 117 -11.08 -26.72 -7.45
C ILE A 117 -12.16 -26.81 -8.53
N HIS A 118 -11.98 -26.01 -9.59
CA HIS A 118 -12.84 -26.04 -10.77
C HIS A 118 -12.03 -26.36 -12.02
N GLU A 119 -12.61 -27.06 -12.99
CA GLU A 119 -11.93 -27.42 -14.24
C GLU A 119 -11.51 -26.21 -15.08
N THR A 120 -12.22 -25.08 -14.89
CA THR A 120 -11.92 -23.81 -15.58
C THR A 120 -10.88 -22.97 -14.88
N ASP A 121 -10.35 -23.40 -13.73
CA ASP A 121 -9.33 -22.66 -13.00
C ASP A 121 -8.03 -22.59 -13.79
N LYS A 122 -7.43 -21.39 -13.86
CA LYS A 122 -6.13 -21.17 -14.52
C LYS A 122 -5.07 -20.90 -13.46
N TYR A 123 -3.93 -21.53 -13.62
CA TYR A 123 -2.81 -21.49 -12.68
C TYR A 123 -1.60 -20.81 -13.34
N GLN A 124 -1.07 -19.79 -12.70
CA GLN A 124 0.03 -18.99 -13.22
C GLN A 124 1.07 -18.73 -12.15
N GLN A 125 2.35 -18.83 -12.48
CA GLN A 125 3.45 -18.47 -11.59
C GLN A 125 3.30 -17.04 -11.06
N ALA A 126 3.58 -16.85 -9.76
CA ALA A 126 3.62 -15.53 -9.15
C ALA A 126 5.05 -14.99 -9.09
N PHE A 127 5.20 -13.68 -9.27
CA PHE A 127 6.46 -12.97 -9.07
C PHE A 127 6.36 -12.02 -7.88
N ASP A 128 7.47 -11.86 -7.17
CA ASP A 128 7.63 -10.87 -6.13
C ASP A 128 8.29 -9.61 -6.71
N GLY A 129 7.60 -8.49 -6.66
CA GLY A 129 8.08 -7.23 -7.23
C GLY A 129 7.02 -6.14 -7.23
N THR A 130 7.36 -5.01 -7.86
CA THR A 130 6.44 -3.88 -7.98
C THR A 130 5.62 -3.98 -9.27
N MET A 131 4.30 -3.92 -9.14
CA MET A 131 3.42 -3.87 -10.31
C MET A 131 3.55 -2.52 -11.02
N ILE A 132 3.84 -2.58 -12.31
CA ILE A 132 3.87 -1.45 -13.24
C ILE A 132 2.72 -1.59 -14.22
N THR A 133 1.91 -0.54 -14.35
CA THR A 133 0.84 -0.45 -15.35
C THR A 133 1.30 0.43 -16.50
N VAL A 134 1.11 -0.03 -17.74
CA VAL A 134 1.49 0.72 -18.95
C VAL A 134 0.31 0.74 -19.91
N TYR A 135 -0.11 1.92 -20.35
CA TYR A 135 -1.23 2.08 -21.27
C TYR A 135 -1.08 3.36 -22.10
N ASN A 136 -1.67 3.35 -23.29
CA ASN A 136 -1.77 4.55 -24.13
C ASN A 136 -3.12 5.21 -23.94
N TYR A 137 -3.17 6.52 -23.77
CA TYR A 137 -4.38 7.30 -23.73
C TYR A 137 -4.13 8.67 -24.41
N ASP A 138 -4.99 9.04 -25.34
CA ASP A 138 -4.85 10.26 -26.13
C ASP A 138 -3.44 10.42 -26.74
N ASP A 139 -2.98 9.34 -27.43
CA ASP A 139 -1.65 9.22 -28.04
C ASP A 139 -0.46 9.37 -27.07
N THR A 140 -0.70 9.42 -25.79
CA THR A 140 0.33 9.51 -24.74
C THR A 140 0.44 8.20 -23.99
N TRP A 141 1.69 7.70 -23.80
CA TRP A 141 1.95 6.53 -22.97
C TRP A 141 2.14 6.91 -21.50
N TYR A 142 1.41 6.23 -20.65
CA TYR A 142 1.45 6.39 -19.21
C TYR A 142 2.09 5.17 -18.56
N PHE A 143 2.95 5.42 -17.59
CA PHE A 143 3.63 4.41 -16.77
C PHE A 143 3.31 4.70 -15.30
N GLY A 144 2.54 3.84 -14.68
CA GLY A 144 2.11 3.98 -13.28
C GLY A 144 2.43 2.75 -12.46
N THR A 145 2.17 2.87 -11.16
CA THR A 145 2.03 1.73 -10.24
C THR A 145 0.58 1.65 -9.79
N THR A 146 0.23 0.64 -8.99
CA THR A 146 -1.15 0.51 -8.48
C THR A 146 -1.63 1.68 -7.63
N SER A 147 -0.72 2.47 -7.05
CA SER A 147 -1.05 3.58 -6.15
C SER A 147 -0.44 4.93 -6.55
N CYS A 148 0.30 4.97 -7.65
CA CYS A 148 0.91 6.19 -8.17
C CYS A 148 0.76 6.26 -9.69
N PRO A 149 0.22 7.38 -10.23
CA PRO A 149 -0.02 7.51 -11.67
C PRO A 149 1.25 7.67 -12.51
N ASP A 150 2.39 7.98 -11.89
CA ASP A 150 3.68 8.13 -12.56
C ASP A 150 4.78 7.41 -11.76
N VAL A 151 5.41 6.43 -12.39
CA VAL A 151 6.50 5.65 -11.79
C VAL A 151 7.69 6.51 -11.35
N ASN A 152 7.89 7.67 -11.95
CA ASN A 152 8.98 8.60 -11.59
C ASN A 152 8.76 9.27 -10.23
N HIS A 153 7.52 9.25 -9.72
CA HIS A 153 7.15 9.76 -8.41
C HIS A 153 6.80 8.65 -7.42
N SER A 154 7.05 7.40 -7.80
CA SER A 154 6.78 6.22 -6.99
C SER A 154 8.07 5.60 -6.47
N SER A 155 8.15 5.44 -5.15
CA SER A 155 9.21 4.68 -4.48
C SER A 155 8.61 3.91 -3.31
N PHE A 156 9.20 2.77 -2.95
CA PHE A 156 8.71 1.99 -1.83
C PHE A 156 9.74 1.83 -0.74
N TYR A 157 10.86 1.21 -1.05
CA TYR A 157 11.90 0.90 -0.08
C TYR A 157 13.08 1.86 -0.17
N HIS A 158 13.51 2.19 -1.38
CA HIS A 158 14.67 3.05 -1.61
C HIS A 158 14.29 4.52 -1.39
N PRO A 159 14.98 5.26 -0.51
CA PRO A 159 14.59 6.64 -0.19
C PRO A 159 14.84 7.63 -1.34
N THR A 160 15.76 7.33 -2.25
CA THR A 160 16.21 8.22 -3.32
C THR A 160 16.00 7.68 -4.72
N LYS A 161 15.75 6.38 -4.89
CA LYS A 161 15.55 5.75 -6.20
C LYS A 161 14.08 5.42 -6.44
N THR A 162 13.54 5.89 -7.53
CA THR A 162 12.14 5.68 -7.92
C THR A 162 11.95 4.38 -8.71
N HIS A 163 10.71 3.89 -8.76
CA HIS A 163 10.38 2.77 -9.63
C HIS A 163 10.59 3.12 -11.12
N GLY A 164 10.50 4.41 -11.48
CA GLY A 164 10.83 4.89 -12.84
C GLY A 164 12.30 4.73 -13.17
N GLU A 165 13.20 5.06 -12.23
CA GLU A 165 14.64 4.84 -12.42
C GLU A 165 14.98 3.35 -12.50
N MET A 166 14.42 2.52 -11.64
CA MET A 166 14.58 1.06 -11.70
C MET A 166 14.07 0.47 -13.02
N LEU A 167 12.91 0.95 -13.50
CA LEU A 167 12.37 0.54 -14.80
C LEU A 167 13.31 0.95 -15.94
N ASN A 168 13.83 2.17 -15.93
CA ASN A 168 14.75 2.63 -16.96
C ASN A 168 16.07 1.84 -16.98
N GLU A 169 16.56 1.36 -15.83
CA GLU A 169 17.71 0.45 -15.77
C GLU A 169 17.41 -0.90 -16.42
N VAL A 170 16.23 -1.47 -16.15
CA VAL A 170 15.78 -2.68 -16.84
C VAL A 170 15.71 -2.46 -18.35
N LEU A 171 15.07 -1.36 -18.79
CA LEU A 171 14.97 -1.04 -20.21
C LEU A 171 16.33 -0.78 -20.85
N MET A 172 17.26 -0.12 -20.16
CA MET A 172 18.63 0.05 -20.63
C MET A 172 19.31 -1.30 -20.84
N ARG A 173 19.16 -2.24 -19.92
CA ARG A 173 19.69 -3.60 -20.07
C ARG A 173 19.11 -4.33 -21.28
N LEU A 174 17.80 -4.17 -21.53
CA LEU A 174 17.10 -4.82 -22.66
C LEU A 174 17.48 -4.20 -24.02
N PHE A 175 17.68 -2.88 -24.03
CA PHE A 175 17.87 -2.11 -25.27
C PHE A 175 19.27 -1.49 -25.42
N ALA A 176 20.26 -1.97 -24.67
CA ALA A 176 21.63 -1.44 -24.72
C ALA A 176 22.18 -1.30 -26.16
N ASN A 177 21.90 -2.28 -27.01
CA ASN A 177 22.35 -2.30 -28.42
C ASN A 177 21.73 -1.20 -29.29
N ASN A 178 20.73 -0.49 -28.81
CA ASN A 178 20.10 0.64 -29.53
C ASN A 178 20.77 1.98 -29.21
N PHE A 179 21.84 1.98 -28.43
CA PHE A 179 22.59 3.16 -28.04
C PHE A 179 24.05 3.02 -28.41
N THR A 180 24.66 4.12 -28.84
CA THR A 180 26.11 4.25 -28.98
C THR A 180 26.73 4.70 -27.66
N ASP A 181 28.04 4.43 -27.49
CA ASP A 181 28.77 4.91 -26.30
C ASP A 181 28.74 6.45 -26.20
N GLU A 182 28.75 7.15 -27.35
CA GLU A 182 28.63 8.60 -27.42
C GLU A 182 27.27 9.08 -26.92
N GLU A 183 26.18 8.43 -27.30
CA GLU A 183 24.83 8.77 -26.83
C GLU A 183 24.73 8.63 -25.33
N ILE A 184 25.29 7.56 -24.76
CA ILE A 184 25.25 7.29 -23.31
C ILE A 184 26.05 8.35 -22.53
N HIS A 185 27.16 8.85 -23.10
CA HIS A 185 28.06 9.77 -22.38
C HIS A 185 27.71 11.25 -22.55
N TYR A 186 27.09 11.65 -23.66
CA TYR A 186 26.89 13.05 -24.00
C TYR A 186 25.44 13.53 -23.98
N HIS A 187 24.45 12.62 -23.91
CA HIS A 187 23.04 13.02 -23.79
C HIS A 187 22.60 13.21 -22.33
N ASP A 188 21.62 14.10 -22.15
CA ASP A 188 20.97 14.28 -20.86
C ASP A 188 20.26 12.96 -20.46
N LYS A 189 20.38 12.60 -19.19
CA LYS A 189 19.70 11.42 -18.59
C LYS A 189 18.23 11.34 -19.03
N LYS A 190 17.53 12.46 -19.07
CA LYS A 190 16.11 12.54 -19.45
C LYS A 190 15.87 12.15 -20.93
N ASP A 191 16.77 12.50 -21.82
CA ASP A 191 16.66 12.15 -23.24
C ASP A 191 16.85 10.65 -23.43
N ILE A 192 17.81 10.08 -22.73
CA ILE A 192 18.04 8.62 -22.73
C ILE A 192 16.80 7.89 -22.20
N GLU A 193 16.24 8.33 -21.10
CA GLU A 193 15.01 7.77 -20.51
C GLU A 193 13.83 7.85 -21.47
N ASN A 194 13.63 8.98 -22.13
CA ASN A 194 12.58 9.15 -23.14
C ASN A 194 12.78 8.23 -24.35
N LYS A 195 14.03 8.09 -24.83
CA LYS A 195 14.38 7.19 -25.94
C LYS A 195 14.10 5.73 -25.55
N LEU A 196 14.49 5.30 -24.35
CA LEU A 196 14.23 3.95 -23.82
C LEU A 196 12.73 3.64 -23.81
N ARG A 197 11.93 4.55 -23.26
CA ARG A 197 10.47 4.38 -23.19
C ARG A 197 9.84 4.39 -24.57
N THR A 198 10.34 5.20 -25.49
CA THR A 198 9.88 5.21 -26.89
C THR A 198 10.18 3.89 -27.59
N ILE A 199 11.39 3.33 -27.42
CA ILE A 199 11.74 2.02 -27.96
C ILE A 199 10.83 0.95 -27.35
N PHE A 200 10.69 0.92 -26.02
CA PHE A 200 9.85 -0.06 -25.35
C PHE A 200 8.39 -0.01 -25.86
N THR A 201 7.81 1.18 -25.89
CA THR A 201 6.39 1.35 -26.31
C THR A 201 6.15 1.10 -27.79
N SER A 202 7.18 1.15 -28.64
CA SER A 202 7.05 0.74 -30.05
C SER A 202 6.75 -0.75 -30.22
N HIS A 203 6.98 -1.57 -29.20
CA HIS A 203 6.63 -2.99 -29.15
C HIS A 203 5.25 -3.27 -28.54
N LEU A 204 4.54 -2.20 -28.09
CA LEU A 204 3.25 -2.32 -27.42
C LEU A 204 2.12 -1.88 -28.34
N ASP A 205 0.96 -2.54 -28.23
CA ASP A 205 -0.27 -2.12 -28.90
C ASP A 205 -0.99 -1.04 -28.09
N LYS A 206 -1.31 0.09 -28.74
CA LYS A 206 -2.04 1.20 -28.13
C LYS A 206 -3.45 0.83 -27.66
N GLN A 207 -4.03 -0.24 -28.19
CA GLN A 207 -5.36 -0.72 -27.79
C GLN A 207 -5.32 -1.53 -26.48
N CYS A 208 -4.13 -1.84 -25.98
CA CYS A 208 -3.94 -2.64 -24.79
C CYS A 208 -3.47 -1.82 -23.59
N ALA A 209 -3.93 -2.21 -22.40
CA ALA A 209 -3.35 -1.85 -21.13
C ALA A 209 -2.57 -3.04 -20.57
N TYR A 210 -1.36 -2.82 -20.12
CA TYR A 210 -0.40 -3.85 -19.72
C TYR A 210 -0.14 -3.82 -18.22
N GLU A 211 -0.01 -4.99 -17.61
CA GLU A 211 0.45 -5.16 -16.24
C GLU A 211 1.78 -5.93 -16.25
N PHE A 212 2.82 -5.30 -15.72
CA PHE A 212 4.12 -5.89 -15.53
C PHE A 212 4.48 -5.98 -14.05
N VAL A 213 5.35 -6.93 -13.70
CA VAL A 213 6.04 -6.94 -12.40
C VAL A 213 7.49 -6.55 -12.63
N LEU A 214 7.90 -5.45 -12.04
CA LEU A 214 9.29 -5.01 -11.99
C LEU A 214 9.99 -5.71 -10.82
N VAL A 215 10.93 -6.58 -11.14
CA VAL A 215 11.85 -7.22 -10.20
C VAL A 215 13.19 -6.50 -10.30
N HIS A 216 13.70 -5.95 -9.20
CA HIS A 216 14.93 -5.18 -9.19
C HIS A 216 15.67 -5.33 -7.87
N HIS A 217 16.97 -5.60 -7.88
CA HIS A 217 17.79 -5.91 -6.70
C HIS A 217 17.79 -4.79 -5.63
N GLU A 218 17.62 -3.54 -6.03
CA GLU A 218 17.53 -2.41 -5.10
C GLU A 218 16.11 -2.18 -4.58
N ASN A 219 15.11 -2.88 -5.09
CA ASN A 219 13.77 -2.90 -4.52
C ASN A 219 13.68 -4.00 -3.47
N LYS A 220 12.92 -3.80 -2.40
CA LYS A 220 12.78 -4.84 -1.40
C LYS A 220 11.84 -5.94 -1.88
N HIS A 221 12.33 -7.16 -1.85
CA HIS A 221 11.59 -8.38 -2.14
C HIS A 221 11.59 -9.31 -0.92
N ILE A 222 10.59 -10.18 -0.84
CA ILE A 222 10.55 -11.29 0.12
C ILE A 222 11.47 -12.41 -0.37
N ILE A 223 11.49 -12.62 -1.70
CA ILE A 223 12.38 -13.56 -2.35
C ILE A 223 13.71 -12.85 -2.68
N ASP A 224 14.80 -13.41 -2.21
CA ASP A 224 16.11 -13.02 -2.70
C ASP A 224 16.44 -13.77 -4.00
N TYR A 225 16.41 -13.07 -5.11
CA TYR A 225 16.70 -13.64 -6.43
C TYR A 225 18.21 -13.66 -6.76
N SER A 226 19.08 -13.17 -5.88
CA SER A 226 20.52 -13.08 -6.14
C SER A 226 21.17 -14.43 -6.43
N ASN A 227 20.77 -15.47 -5.68
CA ASN A 227 21.28 -16.83 -5.92
C ASN A 227 20.81 -17.46 -7.24
N LEU A 228 19.67 -17.00 -7.79
CA LEU A 228 19.11 -17.50 -9.04
C LEU A 228 19.58 -16.69 -10.25
N LEU A 229 19.58 -15.37 -10.13
CA LEU A 229 19.78 -14.44 -11.25
C LEU A 229 21.11 -13.65 -11.16
N GLY A 230 21.89 -13.86 -10.08
CA GLY A 230 23.11 -13.13 -9.78
C GLY A 230 22.88 -11.81 -9.04
N GLU A 231 23.97 -11.29 -8.44
CA GLU A 231 23.97 -9.95 -7.87
C GLU A 231 23.60 -8.91 -8.94
N GLY A 232 22.81 -7.91 -8.56
CA GLY A 232 22.33 -6.90 -9.51
C GLY A 232 21.25 -7.39 -10.46
N TYR A 233 20.48 -8.41 -10.05
CA TYR A 233 19.34 -8.90 -10.83
C TYR A 233 18.29 -7.81 -11.09
N MET A 234 17.83 -7.76 -12.32
CA MET A 234 16.75 -6.88 -12.74
C MET A 234 16.01 -7.48 -13.94
N THR A 235 14.69 -7.44 -13.92
CA THR A 235 13.87 -7.94 -15.03
C THR A 235 12.45 -7.33 -14.99
N LEU A 236 11.76 -7.42 -16.11
CA LEU A 236 10.36 -7.02 -16.24
C LEU A 236 9.55 -8.25 -16.67
N CYS A 237 8.55 -8.61 -15.89
CA CYS A 237 7.70 -9.76 -16.12
C CYS A 237 6.33 -9.29 -16.61
N HIS A 238 5.88 -9.70 -17.78
CA HIS A 238 4.56 -9.38 -18.33
C HIS A 238 3.53 -10.38 -17.78
N ILE A 239 2.67 -9.93 -16.89
CA ILE A 239 1.74 -10.82 -16.16
C ILE A 239 0.30 -10.76 -16.68
N ASN A 240 -0.11 -9.66 -17.30
CA ASN A 240 -1.46 -9.52 -17.83
C ASN A 240 -1.54 -8.40 -18.88
N SER A 241 -2.54 -8.48 -19.74
CA SER A 241 -2.96 -7.40 -20.65
C SER A 241 -4.47 -7.37 -20.76
N LYS A 242 -5.00 -6.18 -20.97
CA LYS A 242 -6.43 -5.94 -21.17
C LYS A 242 -6.68 -5.14 -22.43
N ASP A 243 -7.73 -5.48 -23.14
CA ASP A 243 -8.28 -4.62 -24.17
C ASP A 243 -8.86 -3.34 -23.51
N ARG A 244 -8.43 -2.17 -23.97
CA ARG A 244 -8.85 -0.89 -23.39
C ARG A 244 -10.33 -0.57 -23.65
N VAL A 245 -10.93 -1.14 -24.69
CA VAL A 245 -12.32 -0.89 -25.04
C VAL A 245 -13.26 -1.82 -24.29
N THR A 246 -12.99 -3.12 -24.28
CA THR A 246 -13.84 -4.12 -23.61
C THR A 246 -13.49 -4.29 -22.14
N LEU A 247 -12.27 -3.94 -21.74
CA LEU A 247 -11.66 -4.17 -20.42
C LEU A 247 -11.48 -5.66 -20.08
N GLU A 248 -11.56 -6.52 -21.09
CA GLU A 248 -11.36 -7.96 -20.96
C GLU A 248 -9.88 -8.33 -21.03
N ASP A 249 -9.51 -9.42 -20.38
CA ASP A 249 -8.15 -9.94 -20.42
C ASP A 249 -7.81 -10.46 -21.82
N ILE A 250 -6.64 -10.07 -22.31
CA ILE A 250 -6.05 -10.58 -23.55
C ILE A 250 -5.04 -11.68 -23.21
N ASN A 251 -4.98 -12.71 -24.06
CA ASN A 251 -3.96 -13.72 -23.89
C ASN A 251 -2.56 -13.12 -24.12
N ILE A 252 -1.77 -13.01 -23.07
CA ILE A 252 -0.43 -12.40 -23.10
C ILE A 252 0.53 -13.10 -24.05
N HIS A 253 0.37 -14.43 -24.27
CA HIS A 253 1.23 -15.20 -25.17
C HIS A 253 1.02 -14.87 -26.66
N ASN A 254 -0.04 -14.15 -27.00
CA ASN A 254 -0.25 -13.63 -28.35
C ASN A 254 0.57 -12.33 -28.60
N GLN A 255 1.24 -11.80 -27.58
CA GLN A 255 2.04 -10.57 -27.64
C GLN A 255 3.52 -10.94 -27.49
N PRO A 256 4.34 -10.90 -28.55
CA PRO A 256 5.69 -11.50 -28.56
C PRO A 256 6.74 -10.61 -27.87
N LEU A 257 6.47 -10.11 -26.66
CA LEU A 257 7.42 -9.28 -25.91
C LEU A 257 8.63 -10.11 -25.39
N SER A 258 8.55 -11.43 -25.41
CA SER A 258 9.69 -12.30 -25.08
C SER A 258 10.87 -12.12 -26.04
N SER A 259 10.60 -11.72 -27.29
CA SER A 259 11.66 -11.43 -28.28
C SER A 259 12.55 -10.25 -27.90
N ILE A 260 12.08 -9.36 -27.01
CA ILE A 260 12.84 -8.23 -26.48
C ILE A 260 13.33 -8.48 -25.04
N GLY A 261 13.25 -9.72 -24.54
CA GLY A 261 13.74 -10.10 -23.23
C GLY A 261 12.77 -9.92 -22.06
N ILE A 262 11.50 -9.60 -22.33
CA ILE A 262 10.45 -9.58 -21.30
C ILE A 262 10.11 -11.02 -20.89
N VAL A 263 10.06 -11.26 -19.59
CA VAL A 263 9.76 -12.56 -19.00
C VAL A 263 8.25 -12.76 -18.92
N TYR A 264 7.79 -14.00 -19.14
CA TYR A 264 6.40 -14.40 -18.92
C TYR A 264 6.31 -15.39 -17.77
N PRO A 265 5.23 -15.34 -16.95
CA PRO A 265 5.00 -16.34 -15.94
C PRO A 265 4.68 -17.70 -16.59
N MET A 266 5.14 -18.78 -15.99
CA MET A 266 4.72 -20.13 -16.37
C MET A 266 3.24 -20.32 -16.11
N ASN A 267 2.56 -20.97 -17.06
CA ASN A 267 1.19 -21.45 -16.88
C ASN A 267 1.24 -22.95 -16.58
N TYR A 268 0.54 -23.38 -15.55
CA TYR A 268 0.47 -24.78 -15.16
C TYR A 268 -0.83 -25.40 -15.65
N ALA A 269 -0.75 -26.66 -16.08
CA ALA A 269 -1.89 -27.41 -16.60
C ALA A 269 -2.92 -27.72 -15.48
N ASN A 270 -2.45 -27.88 -14.26
CA ASN A 270 -3.29 -28.19 -13.10
C ASN A 270 -2.60 -27.74 -11.79
N ILE A 271 -3.34 -27.86 -10.68
CA ILE A 271 -2.86 -27.44 -9.36
C ILE A 271 -1.67 -28.27 -8.86
N ASN A 272 -1.57 -29.55 -9.25
CA ASN A 272 -0.48 -30.41 -8.78
C ASN A 272 0.86 -29.99 -9.42
N ASP A 273 0.85 -29.62 -10.70
CA ASP A 273 2.02 -29.10 -11.38
C ASP A 273 2.48 -27.78 -10.74
N ALA A 274 1.54 -26.87 -10.48
CA ALA A 274 1.83 -25.60 -9.81
C ALA A 274 2.38 -25.82 -8.38
N TYR A 275 1.81 -26.74 -7.65
CA TYR A 275 2.24 -27.08 -6.29
C TYR A 275 3.63 -27.73 -6.28
N ASN A 276 3.89 -28.67 -7.18
CA ASN A 276 5.19 -29.33 -7.26
C ASN A 276 6.30 -28.36 -7.62
N ASP A 277 6.07 -27.43 -8.56
CA ASP A 277 7.00 -26.37 -8.89
C ASP A 277 7.23 -25.46 -7.66
N MET A 278 6.17 -25.07 -6.99
CA MET A 278 6.23 -24.21 -5.80
C MET A 278 7.07 -24.82 -4.67
N VAL A 279 6.97 -26.12 -4.40
CA VAL A 279 7.69 -26.78 -3.29
C VAL A 279 9.11 -27.22 -3.68
N SER A 280 9.38 -27.39 -4.98
CA SER A 280 10.71 -27.78 -5.47
C SER A 280 11.68 -26.61 -5.61
N SER A 281 11.17 -25.37 -5.66
CA SER A 281 11.96 -24.17 -5.84
C SER A 281 12.07 -23.34 -4.57
N GLU A 282 13.29 -23.11 -4.08
CA GLU A 282 13.57 -22.19 -2.97
C GLU A 282 13.21 -20.73 -3.29
N PHE A 283 13.07 -20.41 -4.58
CA PHE A 283 12.78 -19.05 -5.08
C PHE A 283 11.33 -18.88 -5.50
N SER A 284 10.47 -19.83 -5.21
CA SER A 284 9.06 -19.72 -5.57
C SER A 284 8.31 -18.75 -4.67
N TYR A 285 7.70 -17.74 -5.27
CA TYR A 285 6.76 -16.84 -4.58
C TYR A 285 5.35 -17.45 -4.48
N GLY A 286 5.16 -18.62 -5.08
CA GLY A 286 3.88 -19.31 -5.20
C GLY A 286 3.24 -19.14 -6.56
N PHE A 287 1.95 -19.34 -6.62
CA PHE A 287 1.19 -19.20 -7.87
C PHE A 287 -0.14 -18.49 -7.67
N ILE A 288 -0.63 -17.88 -8.74
CA ILE A 288 -1.94 -17.24 -8.81
C ILE A 288 -2.92 -18.20 -9.44
N VAL A 289 -4.10 -18.30 -8.88
CA VAL A 289 -5.23 -19.01 -9.47
C VAL A 289 -6.28 -18.01 -9.90
N ALA A 290 -6.65 -18.03 -11.17
CA ALA A 290 -7.76 -17.25 -11.69
C ALA A 290 -8.99 -18.13 -11.86
N LYS A 291 -10.04 -17.78 -11.10
CA LYS A 291 -11.40 -18.35 -11.24
C LYS A 291 -12.29 -17.38 -12.01
N TYR A 292 -13.17 -17.91 -12.83
CA TYR A 292 -14.12 -17.14 -13.63
C TYR A 292 -15.57 -17.52 -13.27
N PRO A 293 -16.07 -17.17 -12.06
CA PRO A 293 -17.48 -17.30 -11.74
C PRO A 293 -18.30 -16.26 -12.54
N ASP A 294 -19.61 -16.45 -12.62
CA ASP A 294 -20.56 -15.55 -13.31
C ASP A 294 -20.49 -14.10 -12.81
N THR A 295 -19.98 -13.90 -11.59
CA THR A 295 -19.81 -12.57 -10.94
C THR A 295 -18.50 -11.86 -11.30
N GLY A 296 -17.70 -12.40 -12.22
CA GLY A 296 -16.43 -11.83 -12.66
C GLY A 296 -15.21 -12.62 -12.20
N LYS A 297 -14.01 -12.17 -12.62
CA LYS A 297 -12.73 -12.81 -12.33
C LYS A 297 -12.35 -12.67 -10.86
N LYS A 298 -12.06 -13.78 -10.19
CA LYS A 298 -11.50 -13.81 -8.82
C LYS A 298 -10.09 -14.38 -8.87
N LEU A 299 -9.18 -13.74 -8.14
CA LEU A 299 -7.80 -14.17 -8.05
C LEU A 299 -7.50 -14.69 -6.63
N PHE A 300 -6.82 -15.83 -6.57
CA PHE A 300 -6.29 -16.40 -5.34
C PHE A 300 -4.79 -16.54 -5.45
N LYS A 301 -4.08 -16.30 -4.35
CA LYS A 301 -2.65 -16.54 -4.24
C LYS A 301 -2.40 -17.68 -3.27
N ILE A 302 -1.64 -18.66 -3.73
CA ILE A 302 -1.12 -19.77 -2.93
C ILE A 302 0.39 -19.61 -2.89
N SER A 303 0.95 -19.58 -1.69
CA SER A 303 2.39 -19.39 -1.45
C SER A 303 2.91 -20.47 -0.52
N PRO A 304 4.23 -20.79 -0.56
CA PRO A 304 4.86 -21.64 0.45
C PRO A 304 4.65 -21.07 1.86
N ASP A 305 4.59 -21.94 2.85
CA ASP A 305 4.43 -21.53 4.26
C ASP A 305 5.54 -20.57 4.72
N SER A 306 6.77 -20.78 4.24
CA SER A 306 7.91 -19.90 4.53
C SER A 306 7.69 -18.47 4.01
N ILE A 307 7.13 -18.34 2.82
CA ILE A 307 6.80 -17.03 2.22
C ILE A 307 5.64 -16.39 2.97
N THR A 308 4.58 -17.15 3.23
CA THR A 308 3.45 -16.69 4.03
C THR A 308 3.91 -16.19 5.40
N PHE A 309 4.78 -16.94 6.05
CA PHE A 309 5.37 -16.53 7.33
C PHE A 309 6.18 -15.23 7.21
N LYS A 310 7.05 -15.09 6.20
CA LYS A 310 7.80 -13.85 5.95
C LYS A 310 6.87 -12.66 5.71
N GLU A 311 5.86 -12.81 4.86
CA GLU A 311 4.89 -11.75 4.55
C GLU A 311 4.09 -11.30 5.79
N GLU A 312 3.81 -12.22 6.70
CA GLU A 312 3.11 -11.92 7.95
C GLU A 312 4.00 -11.29 9.01
N THR A 313 5.27 -11.68 9.06
CA THR A 313 6.21 -11.30 10.12
C THR A 313 7.09 -10.12 9.77
N ASP A 314 7.53 -9.98 8.50
CA ASP A 314 8.32 -8.82 8.06
C ASP A 314 7.40 -7.67 7.59
N PRO A 315 7.34 -6.55 8.33
CA PRO A 315 6.54 -5.38 7.93
C PRO A 315 7.07 -4.66 6.69
N CYS A 316 8.28 -4.99 6.23
CA CYS A 316 8.89 -4.44 5.01
C CYS A 316 8.92 -2.90 4.94
N LYS A 317 9.19 -2.20 6.05
CA LYS A 317 9.37 -0.74 6.05
C LYS A 317 10.85 -0.37 5.83
N PRO A 318 11.15 0.76 5.18
CA PRO A 318 12.52 1.21 4.99
C PRO A 318 13.28 1.44 6.30
N ASN A 319 12.59 1.94 7.31
CA ASN A 319 13.16 2.16 8.64
C ASN A 319 12.95 0.92 9.51
N ILE A 320 14.05 0.36 10.00
CA ILE A 320 14.07 -0.84 10.85
C ILE A 320 13.25 -0.66 12.15
N TRP A 321 13.28 0.55 12.75
CA TRP A 321 12.51 0.83 13.95
C TRP A 321 11.00 0.90 13.70
N HIS A 322 10.59 1.29 12.47
CA HIS A 322 9.20 1.16 12.04
C HIS A 322 8.77 -0.31 11.96
N ASN A 323 9.67 -1.21 11.56
CA ASN A 323 9.39 -2.64 11.54
C ASN A 323 9.28 -3.19 12.96
N ILE A 324 10.23 -2.86 13.84
CA ILE A 324 10.21 -3.25 15.25
C ILE A 324 8.92 -2.79 15.93
N LEU A 325 8.52 -1.54 15.69
CA LEU A 325 7.27 -1.00 16.22
C LEU A 325 6.04 -1.73 15.66
N SER A 326 6.04 -2.06 14.36
CA SER A 326 4.95 -2.81 13.73
C SER A 326 4.82 -4.23 14.31
N VAL A 327 5.93 -4.92 14.52
CA VAL A 327 5.97 -6.24 15.16
C VAL A 327 5.40 -6.17 16.59
N TYR A 328 5.83 -5.17 17.36
CA TYR A 328 5.29 -4.95 18.70
C TYR A 328 3.77 -4.72 18.69
N MET A 329 3.28 -3.86 17.79
CA MET A 329 1.86 -3.53 17.71
C MET A 329 0.98 -4.69 17.24
N LYS A 330 1.49 -5.58 16.38
CA LYS A 330 0.79 -6.81 15.98
C LYS A 330 0.57 -7.75 17.17
N ASN A 331 1.42 -7.66 18.21
CA ASN A 331 1.33 -8.41 19.46
C ASN A 331 1.08 -9.92 19.26
N ARG A 332 1.81 -10.52 18.32
CA ARG A 332 1.76 -11.97 18.08
C ARG A 332 2.45 -12.70 19.22
N LYS A 333 1.89 -13.84 19.64
CA LYS A 333 2.48 -14.69 20.69
C LYS A 333 3.63 -15.54 20.16
N ASP A 334 3.58 -15.86 18.88
CA ASP A 334 4.49 -16.76 18.16
C ASP A 334 5.63 -16.02 17.46
N PHE A 335 5.64 -14.67 17.51
CA PHE A 335 6.67 -13.85 16.86
C PHE A 335 6.88 -12.52 17.60
N THR A 336 8.04 -12.38 18.21
CA THR A 336 8.41 -11.25 19.08
C THR A 336 9.38 -10.29 18.38
N ILE A 337 9.64 -9.13 19.00
CA ILE A 337 10.71 -8.22 18.54
C ILE A 337 12.07 -8.93 18.48
N LYS A 338 12.36 -9.79 19.45
CA LYS A 338 13.62 -10.54 19.49
C LYS A 338 13.74 -11.49 18.29
N ASP A 339 12.65 -12.18 17.95
CA ASP A 339 12.61 -13.05 16.77
C ASP A 339 12.81 -12.24 15.49
N TYR A 340 12.14 -11.08 15.38
CA TYR A 340 12.33 -10.17 14.25
C TYR A 340 13.79 -9.74 14.09
N ILE A 341 14.45 -9.30 15.16
CA ILE A 341 15.84 -8.87 15.13
C ILE A 341 16.75 -10.02 14.70
N ASN A 342 16.57 -11.20 15.26
CA ASN A 342 17.40 -12.36 14.95
C ASN A 342 17.27 -12.82 13.47
N ILE A 343 16.12 -12.62 12.85
CA ILE A 343 15.85 -13.11 11.49
C ILE A 343 16.10 -12.03 10.43
N TYR A 344 15.68 -10.78 10.69
CA TYR A 344 15.62 -9.74 9.66
C TYR A 344 16.49 -8.52 9.92
N ALA A 345 17.10 -8.43 11.09
CA ALA A 345 17.78 -7.23 11.55
C ALA A 345 19.08 -7.54 12.29
N THR A 346 19.79 -8.57 11.88
CA THR A 346 21.04 -9.03 12.52
C THR A 346 22.10 -7.94 12.62
N ASP A 347 22.11 -6.99 11.67
CA ASP A 347 23.10 -5.92 11.58
C ASP A 347 22.62 -4.61 12.24
N ILE A 348 21.52 -4.65 12.99
CA ILE A 348 21.00 -3.44 13.64
C ILE A 348 21.99 -2.92 14.69
N VAL A 349 22.33 -1.65 14.59
CA VAL A 349 23.04 -0.94 15.66
C VAL A 349 22.02 -0.52 16.71
N LEU A 350 22.05 -1.19 17.88
CA LEU A 350 21.17 -0.86 18.97
C LEU A 350 21.65 0.40 19.73
N PRO A 351 20.72 1.25 20.20
CA PRO A 351 21.07 2.40 21.03
C PRO A 351 21.78 1.96 22.31
N ILE A 352 22.66 2.81 22.79
CA ILE A 352 23.38 2.65 24.05
C ILE A 352 22.89 3.69 25.08
N ASP A 353 22.87 3.32 26.35
CA ASP A 353 22.57 4.25 27.45
C ASP A 353 23.80 5.10 27.84
N GLU A 354 23.61 6.02 28.77
CA GLU A 354 24.70 6.89 29.27
C GLU A 354 25.85 6.12 29.95
N GLN A 355 25.62 4.88 30.33
CA GLN A 355 26.63 3.99 30.91
C GLN A 355 27.28 3.07 29.84
N GLY A 356 27.00 3.28 28.55
CA GLY A 356 27.55 2.51 27.44
C GLY A 356 26.94 1.10 27.28
N ARG A 357 25.77 0.81 27.89
CA ARG A 357 25.10 -0.49 27.78
C ARG A 357 24.07 -0.44 26.65
N THR A 358 24.00 -1.50 25.89
CA THR A 358 23.01 -1.68 24.83
C THR A 358 21.60 -1.72 25.42
N MET A 359 20.70 -0.89 24.87
CA MET A 359 19.30 -0.83 25.28
C MET A 359 18.47 -1.90 24.56
N ASP A 360 17.64 -2.64 25.31
CA ASP A 360 16.75 -3.64 24.74
C ASP A 360 15.62 -2.94 23.91
N PRO A 361 15.50 -3.24 22.61
CA PRO A 361 14.46 -2.68 21.77
C PRO A 361 13.04 -2.97 22.25
N THR A 362 12.79 -4.12 22.86
CA THR A 362 11.48 -4.47 23.42
C THR A 362 11.14 -3.54 24.58
N TYR A 363 12.10 -3.28 25.45
CA TYR A 363 11.95 -2.36 26.57
C TYR A 363 11.72 -0.92 26.09
N LEU A 364 12.48 -0.46 25.09
CA LEU A 364 12.35 0.88 24.51
C LEU A 364 10.94 1.09 23.95
N VAL A 365 10.49 0.21 23.09
CA VAL A 365 9.18 0.33 22.43
C VAL A 365 8.04 0.17 23.44
N HIS A 366 8.15 -0.78 24.37
CA HIS A 366 7.14 -0.97 25.43
C HIS A 366 7.00 0.27 26.31
N THR A 367 8.11 0.85 26.75
CA THR A 367 8.13 2.05 27.59
C THR A 367 7.52 3.24 26.83
N MET A 368 7.90 3.45 25.57
CA MET A 368 7.34 4.49 24.72
C MET A 368 5.81 4.34 24.58
N ILE A 369 5.32 3.19 24.15
CA ILE A 369 3.88 2.95 23.93
C ILE A 369 3.10 3.08 25.24
N SER A 370 3.65 2.60 26.36
CA SER A 370 3.02 2.75 27.67
C SER A 370 2.94 4.22 28.07
N THR A 371 3.99 5.00 27.84
CA THR A 371 4.00 6.44 28.12
C THR A 371 2.99 7.20 27.25
N LEU A 372 2.94 6.92 25.94
CA LEU A 372 1.93 7.50 25.05
C LEU A 372 0.51 7.20 25.52
N LYS A 373 0.26 5.95 25.92
CA LYS A 373 -1.03 5.52 26.50
C LYS A 373 -1.38 6.33 27.74
N ASP A 374 -0.45 6.47 28.68
CA ASP A 374 -0.70 7.17 29.94
C ASP A 374 -0.94 8.67 29.72
N VAL A 375 -0.14 9.32 28.88
CA VAL A 375 -0.34 10.73 28.51
C VAL A 375 -1.68 10.94 27.84
N LEU A 376 -2.01 10.18 26.80
CA LEU A 376 -3.28 10.31 26.08
C LEU A 376 -4.49 10.00 26.98
N TYR A 377 -4.38 8.99 27.84
CA TYR A 377 -5.44 8.65 28.79
C TYR A 377 -5.70 9.78 29.78
N ASN A 378 -4.65 10.31 30.40
CA ASN A 378 -4.77 11.39 31.38
C ASN A 378 -5.36 12.64 30.76
N LEU A 379 -4.91 13.02 29.56
CA LEU A 379 -5.45 14.16 28.82
C LEU A 379 -6.91 13.92 28.39
N TYR A 380 -7.25 12.71 27.94
CA TYR A 380 -8.61 12.33 27.58
C TYR A 380 -9.56 12.50 28.79
N VAL A 381 -9.18 11.99 29.96
CA VAL A 381 -9.97 12.14 31.20
C VAL A 381 -10.08 13.59 31.61
N ALA A 382 -8.99 14.34 31.60
CA ALA A 382 -8.97 15.75 31.98
C ALA A 382 -9.83 16.64 31.07
N THR A 383 -9.87 16.33 29.77
CA THR A 383 -10.60 17.13 28.74
C THR A 383 -12.03 16.65 28.49
N THR A 384 -12.47 15.60 29.16
CA THR A 384 -13.79 14.98 28.93
C THR A 384 -14.60 14.97 30.22
N THR A 385 -15.79 15.53 30.18
CA THR A 385 -16.71 15.56 31.33
C THR A 385 -17.95 14.73 31.06
N TYR A 386 -18.40 13.97 32.06
CA TYR A 386 -19.65 13.22 31.98
C TYR A 386 -20.81 14.08 32.50
N ASN A 387 -21.90 14.14 31.72
CA ASN A 387 -23.12 14.79 32.11
C ASN A 387 -24.20 13.76 32.50
N PRO A 388 -24.48 13.54 33.78
CA PRO A 388 -25.41 12.49 34.20
C PRO A 388 -26.87 12.77 33.78
N LYS A 389 -27.26 14.02 33.56
CA LYS A 389 -28.61 14.38 33.12
C LYS A 389 -28.92 13.97 31.69
N THR A 390 -27.91 14.01 30.84
CA THR A 390 -28.06 13.64 29.40
C THR A 390 -27.45 12.30 29.08
N ASN A 391 -26.82 11.63 30.04
CA ASN A 391 -26.05 10.41 29.88
C ASN A 391 -25.02 10.51 28.71
N ARG A 392 -24.36 11.66 28.60
CA ARG A 392 -23.42 11.97 27.53
C ARG A 392 -22.11 12.53 28.05
N PHE A 393 -21.05 12.18 27.36
CA PHE A 393 -19.72 12.79 27.55
C PHE A 393 -19.60 14.06 26.71
N LYS A 394 -19.07 15.13 27.33
CA LYS A 394 -18.81 16.41 26.67
C LYS A 394 -17.33 16.73 26.71
N MET A 395 -16.85 17.29 25.63
CA MET A 395 -15.51 17.87 25.54
C MET A 395 -15.45 19.22 26.25
N ASN A 396 -14.45 19.42 27.09
CA ASN A 396 -14.09 20.75 27.59
C ASN A 396 -13.30 21.48 26.48
N LYS A 397 -13.99 22.34 25.72
CA LYS A 397 -13.42 23.02 24.54
C LYS A 397 -12.27 23.96 24.90
N GLU A 398 -12.36 24.64 26.04
CA GLU A 398 -11.35 25.58 26.49
C GLU A 398 -10.03 24.87 26.79
N LEU A 399 -10.09 23.79 27.57
CA LEU A 399 -8.92 23.00 27.89
C LEU A 399 -8.38 22.25 26.66
N ASP A 400 -9.25 21.67 25.82
CA ASP A 400 -8.85 20.97 24.60
C ASP A 400 -8.10 21.88 23.62
N SER A 401 -8.52 23.15 23.50
CA SER A 401 -7.90 24.12 22.59
C SER A 401 -6.46 24.49 22.96
N GLN A 402 -6.02 24.22 24.19
CA GLN A 402 -4.66 24.50 24.66
C GLN A 402 -3.63 23.45 24.16
N PHE A 403 -4.10 22.29 23.67
CA PHE A 403 -3.20 21.24 23.22
C PHE A 403 -2.85 21.38 21.73
N PRO A 404 -1.66 20.89 21.32
CA PRO A 404 -1.25 20.83 19.92
C PRO A 404 -2.22 20.04 19.05
N PRO A 405 -2.32 20.36 17.74
CA PRO A 405 -3.27 19.69 16.83
C PRO A 405 -3.19 18.17 16.82
N VAL A 406 -1.99 17.61 16.94
CA VAL A 406 -1.79 16.15 16.97
C VAL A 406 -2.44 15.53 18.22
N ILE A 407 -2.30 16.14 19.38
CA ILE A 407 -2.97 15.66 20.62
C ILE A 407 -4.49 15.78 20.47
N ARG A 408 -4.99 16.93 20.02
CA ARG A 408 -6.42 17.14 19.80
C ARG A 408 -7.04 16.13 18.86
N PHE A 409 -6.31 15.77 17.80
CA PHE A 409 -6.72 14.71 16.87
C PHE A 409 -6.93 13.38 17.61
N HIS A 410 -5.96 12.93 18.40
CA HIS A 410 -6.07 11.67 19.14
C HIS A 410 -7.16 11.70 20.19
N LEU A 411 -7.32 12.80 20.91
CA LEU A 411 -8.40 12.97 21.89
C LEU A 411 -9.79 12.91 21.22
N ALA A 412 -9.94 13.52 20.05
CA ALA A 412 -11.17 13.43 19.27
C ALA A 412 -11.47 11.98 18.84
N GLN A 413 -10.47 11.22 18.36
CA GLN A 413 -10.65 9.82 17.98
C GLN A 413 -11.04 8.94 19.18
N LEU A 414 -10.45 9.16 20.35
CA LEU A 414 -10.83 8.45 21.59
C LEU A 414 -12.28 8.73 22.00
N ARG A 415 -12.73 9.98 21.87
CA ARG A 415 -14.13 10.36 22.14
C ARG A 415 -15.09 9.73 21.12
N LEU A 416 -14.72 9.68 19.84
CA LEU A 416 -15.53 8.99 18.82
C LEU A 416 -15.63 7.50 19.13
N LYS A 417 -14.53 6.85 19.49
CA LYS A 417 -14.54 5.44 19.92
C LYS A 417 -15.47 5.23 21.11
N GLN A 418 -15.41 6.09 22.11
CA GLN A 418 -16.32 6.02 23.27
C GLN A 418 -17.79 6.12 22.87
N GLN A 419 -18.12 6.99 21.90
CA GLN A 419 -19.49 7.17 21.42
C GLN A 419 -19.97 5.97 20.58
N SER A 420 -19.11 5.42 19.72
CA SER A 420 -19.46 4.29 18.86
C SER A 420 -19.72 3.00 19.64
N ASP A 421 -18.94 2.77 20.68
CA ASP A 421 -19.04 1.56 21.50
C ASP A 421 -20.13 1.64 22.58
N GLN A 422 -20.94 2.73 22.60
CA GLN A 422 -21.98 3.00 23.60
C GLN A 422 -21.49 2.89 25.05
N TYR A 423 -20.21 3.18 25.29
CA TYR A 423 -19.66 3.16 26.63
C TYR A 423 -20.36 4.19 27.54
N GLN A 424 -20.99 3.72 28.59
CA GLN A 424 -21.55 4.57 29.65
C GLN A 424 -20.50 5.11 30.63
N HIS A 425 -19.24 4.67 30.46
CA HIS A 425 -18.11 5.04 31.31
C HIS A 425 -16.95 5.58 30.48
N PHE A 426 -15.99 6.23 31.14
CA PHE A 426 -14.72 6.58 30.51
C PHE A 426 -14.04 5.36 29.91
N LEU A 427 -13.36 5.54 28.78
CA LEU A 427 -12.46 4.53 28.25
C LEU A 427 -11.43 4.16 29.32
N ARG A 428 -11.06 2.91 29.40
CA ARG A 428 -10.00 2.43 30.31
C ARG A 428 -8.63 2.63 29.66
N PRO A 429 -7.54 2.65 30.43
CA PRO A 429 -6.18 2.69 29.87
C PRO A 429 -5.93 1.60 28.81
N LYS A 430 -6.49 0.40 29.00
CA LYS A 430 -6.43 -0.71 28.03
C LYS A 430 -7.07 -0.34 26.68
N ASP A 431 -8.17 0.40 26.69
CA ASP A 431 -8.87 0.78 25.45
C ASP A 431 -8.06 1.83 24.67
N VAL A 432 -7.33 2.72 25.39
CA VAL A 432 -6.37 3.67 24.79
C VAL A 432 -5.14 2.94 24.23
N TYR A 433 -4.61 1.96 24.95
CA TYR A 433 -3.52 1.12 24.46
C TYR A 433 -3.92 0.40 23.17
N GLN A 434 -5.10 -0.23 23.13
CA GLN A 434 -5.63 -0.87 21.94
C GLN A 434 -5.84 0.10 20.77
N TYR A 435 -6.27 1.33 21.08
CA TYR A 435 -6.39 2.39 20.08
C TYR A 435 -5.03 2.72 19.43
N ILE A 436 -3.98 2.91 20.24
CA ILE A 436 -2.62 3.20 19.74
C ILE A 436 -2.12 2.04 18.88
N CYS A 437 -2.27 0.80 19.34
CA CYS A 437 -1.74 -0.38 18.65
C CYS A 437 -2.58 -0.77 17.41
N LYS A 438 -3.91 -0.64 17.45
CA LYS A 438 -4.79 -1.05 16.36
C LYS A 438 -4.68 -0.16 15.12
N ASN A 439 -4.47 1.13 15.31
CA ASN A 439 -4.44 2.08 14.20
C ASN A 439 -3.14 2.01 13.37
N ASN A 440 -2.16 1.20 13.79
CA ASN A 440 -0.88 0.92 13.10
C ASN A 440 -0.30 2.14 12.34
N ASN A 441 -0.59 3.34 12.84
CA ASN A 441 -0.22 4.60 12.20
C ASN A 441 1.10 5.11 12.77
N ILE A 442 2.20 4.50 12.31
CA ILE A 442 3.57 4.86 12.72
C ILE A 442 3.84 6.36 12.56
N LYS A 443 3.30 7.00 11.51
CA LYS A 443 3.45 8.44 11.30
C LYS A 443 2.87 9.25 12.46
N ASN A 444 1.70 8.89 12.96
CA ASN A 444 1.08 9.57 14.09
C ASN A 444 1.82 9.27 15.39
N ILE A 445 2.30 8.04 15.57
CA ILE A 445 3.15 7.68 16.72
C ILE A 445 4.44 8.51 16.70
N LYS A 446 5.11 8.61 15.56
CA LYS A 446 6.31 9.46 15.39
C LYS A 446 6.03 10.92 15.76
N LEU A 447 4.90 11.49 15.31
CA LEU A 447 4.52 12.86 15.67
C LEU A 447 4.28 13.02 17.18
N LEU A 448 3.66 12.03 17.84
CA LEU A 448 3.48 12.04 19.28
C LEU A 448 4.80 11.91 20.04
N VAL A 449 5.68 11.01 19.59
CA VAL A 449 7.01 10.81 20.18
C VAL A 449 7.83 12.10 20.08
N ASN A 450 7.87 12.73 18.90
CA ASN A 450 8.55 14.02 18.70
C ASN A 450 7.98 15.09 19.61
N LEU A 451 6.67 15.18 19.73
CA LEU A 451 6.03 16.16 20.61
C LEU A 451 6.43 15.95 22.08
N LEU A 452 6.46 14.72 22.56
CA LEU A 452 6.84 14.41 23.95
C LEU A 452 8.34 14.61 24.19
N ALA A 453 9.19 14.38 23.19
CA ALA A 453 10.62 14.62 23.28
C ALA A 453 10.96 16.12 23.34
N THR A 454 10.18 16.96 22.64
CA THR A 454 10.48 18.40 22.50
C THR A 454 9.75 19.30 23.52
N ASN A 455 8.60 18.86 24.05
CA ASN A 455 7.80 19.65 24.99
C ASN A 455 7.81 19.04 26.39
N GLY A 456 8.61 19.60 27.29
CA GLY A 456 8.75 19.18 28.70
C GLY A 456 7.50 19.37 29.59
N GLY A 457 6.34 19.71 29.03
CA GLY A 457 5.11 19.99 29.79
C GLY A 457 4.27 18.76 30.19
N TYR A 458 4.65 17.56 29.76
CA TYR A 458 3.94 16.34 30.11
C TYR A 458 4.64 15.65 31.30
N ASN A 459 3.85 15.22 32.28
CA ASN A 459 4.39 14.51 33.44
C ASN A 459 4.82 13.09 33.05
N ILE A 460 6.06 12.96 32.56
CA ILE A 460 6.71 11.71 32.18
C ILE A 460 7.88 11.44 33.12
N SER A 461 8.09 10.19 33.48
CA SER A 461 9.25 9.82 34.30
C SER A 461 10.56 10.04 33.53
N GLU A 462 11.63 10.32 34.24
CA GLU A 462 12.98 10.51 33.66
C GLU A 462 13.37 9.33 32.75
N ARG A 463 13.11 8.11 33.21
CA ARG A 463 13.36 6.87 32.46
C ARG A 463 12.58 6.78 31.14
N ALA A 464 11.31 7.20 31.16
CA ALA A 464 10.48 7.26 29.95
C ALA A 464 10.94 8.37 29.01
N SER A 465 11.39 9.51 29.55
CA SER A 465 11.93 10.61 28.77
C SER A 465 13.17 10.17 27.97
N VAL A 466 14.09 9.44 28.61
CA VAL A 466 15.26 8.86 27.89
C VAL A 466 14.81 7.95 26.76
N CYS A 467 13.90 7.02 27.01
CA CYS A 467 13.40 6.10 25.95
C CYS A 467 12.75 6.86 24.80
N ILE A 468 11.95 7.88 25.08
CA ILE A 468 11.29 8.72 24.08
C ILE A 468 12.31 9.49 23.25
N THR A 469 13.31 10.09 23.89
CA THR A 469 14.38 10.82 23.19
C THR A 469 15.18 9.92 22.28
N VAL A 470 15.57 8.74 22.75
CA VAL A 470 16.27 7.73 21.94
C VAL A 470 15.44 7.34 20.72
N LEU A 471 14.17 6.99 20.92
CA LEU A 471 13.30 6.55 19.81
C LEU A 471 12.93 7.72 18.86
N ASN A 472 12.85 8.94 19.33
CA ASN A 472 12.63 10.10 18.48
C ASN A 472 13.76 10.32 17.45
N ASN A 473 14.99 9.94 17.82
CA ASN A 473 16.16 10.07 16.93
C ASN A 473 16.23 8.98 15.86
N VAL A 474 15.57 7.84 16.06
CA VAL A 474 15.66 6.67 15.17
C VAL A 474 14.36 6.38 14.40
N LEU A 475 13.20 6.84 14.88
CA LEU A 475 11.92 6.79 14.18
C LEU A 475 11.79 7.92 13.13
#